data_6940f02c78f7897bd6b8160990807840
#
_entry.id   6940f02c78f7897bd6b8160990807840
#
_cell.length_a   1.000
_cell.length_b   1.000
_cell.length_c   1.000
_cell.angle_alpha   90.00
_cell.angle_beta   90.00
_cell.angle_gamma   90.00
#
_symmetry.space_group_name_H-M   'P 1'
#
loop_
_entity.id
_entity.type
_entity.pdbx_description
1 polymer ?
#
loop_
_entity_poly.entity_id
_entity_poly.type
_entity_poly.pdbx_seq_one_letter_code
_entity_poly.pdbx_strand_id
1 'polypeptide(L)'
;MPTMNDRIAGHTAGKYPDSWYAATAPLLPSFPSLEGEETADVCVIGGGYTGLSAALHLKKKGYDVVLLETQRVGWGASGRNGGHVGTGQRADQASIEKWVGLEAAKSLWQLGLDAVEKVCELIDEHQIDCELGSGNLHLAAKPIHAGELQEELEHLESQYGYQQLSYLSPDSVAELT
;
A
#
# COMPACT_ATOMS: atom_id res chain seq x y z
N MET A 1 -17.23 21.99 20.27
CA MET A 1 -16.29 21.09 19.53
C MET A 1 -16.33 21.52 18.08
N PRO A 2 -15.20 21.69 17.41
CA PRO A 2 -15.20 22.04 15.99
C PRO A 2 -15.91 20.95 15.19
N THR A 3 -16.72 21.34 14.25
CA THR A 3 -17.44 20.41 13.35
C THR A 3 -16.46 19.70 12.43
N MET A 4 -16.88 18.62 11.79
CA MET A 4 -16.05 17.91 10.81
C MET A 4 -15.61 18.84 9.66
N ASN A 5 -16.47 19.79 9.27
CA ASN A 5 -16.15 20.83 8.29
C ASN A 5 -15.04 21.80 8.77
N ASP A 6 -15.03 22.16 10.05
CA ASP A 6 -14.00 23.07 10.59
C ASP A 6 -12.60 22.42 10.62
N ARG A 7 -12.52 21.11 10.69
CA ARG A 7 -11.25 20.35 10.61
C ARG A 7 -10.72 20.24 9.18
N ILE A 8 -11.59 20.34 8.18
CA ILE A 8 -11.24 20.30 6.75
C ILE A 8 -10.88 21.72 6.26
N ALA A 9 -11.48 22.76 6.82
CA ALA A 9 -11.31 24.16 6.40
C ALA A 9 -9.90 24.76 6.62
N GLY A 10 -9.01 24.07 7.34
CA GLY A 10 -7.60 24.46 7.47
C GLY A 10 -6.70 24.01 6.31
N HIS A 11 -7.20 23.13 5.42
CA HIS A 11 -6.49 22.70 4.23
C HIS A 11 -7.03 23.45 3.01
N THR A 12 -6.15 24.09 2.26
CA THR A 12 -6.51 24.72 0.97
C THR A 12 -7.06 23.64 0.05
N ALA A 13 -8.37 23.66 -0.16
CA ALA A 13 -9.06 22.69 -1.01
C ALA A 13 -8.36 22.55 -2.37
N GLY A 14 -8.10 21.32 -2.78
CA GLY A 14 -7.47 21.01 -4.06
C GLY A 14 -5.94 21.14 -4.12
N LYS A 15 -5.25 21.45 -3.03
CA LYS A 15 -3.79 21.39 -2.97
C LYS A 15 -3.33 20.14 -2.22
N TYR A 16 -2.25 19.52 -2.71
CA TYR A 16 -1.59 18.46 -1.94
C TYR A 16 -0.92 19.06 -0.69
N PRO A 17 -0.81 18.29 0.39
CA PRO A 17 -0.03 18.71 1.55
C PRO A 17 1.46 18.85 1.19
N ASP A 18 2.18 19.69 1.94
CA ASP A 18 3.62 19.84 1.81
C ASP A 18 4.30 18.53 2.26
N SER A 19 4.66 17.70 1.30
CA SER A 19 5.33 16.41 1.51
C SER A 19 6.32 16.15 0.40
N TRP A 20 7.31 15.29 0.67
CA TRP A 20 8.29 14.85 -0.34
C TRP A 20 7.58 14.31 -1.58
N TYR A 21 6.62 13.44 -1.40
CA TYR A 21 5.88 12.81 -2.50
C TYR A 21 5.13 13.83 -3.36
N ALA A 22 4.50 14.82 -2.74
CA ALA A 22 3.83 15.88 -3.49
C ALA A 22 4.81 16.79 -4.25
N ALA A 23 6.05 16.91 -3.76
CA ALA A 23 7.10 17.70 -4.40
C ALA A 23 7.79 16.97 -5.55
N THR A 24 7.83 15.63 -5.53
CA THR A 24 8.61 14.81 -6.47
C THR A 24 7.76 13.98 -7.43
N ALA A 25 6.52 13.65 -7.06
CA ALA A 25 5.64 12.85 -7.92
C ALA A 25 5.09 13.66 -9.10
N PRO A 26 4.89 13.04 -10.28
CA PRO A 26 4.16 13.64 -11.38
C PRO A 26 2.70 13.83 -10.96
N LEU A 27 2.31 15.09 -10.67
CA LEU A 27 0.98 15.40 -10.20
C LEU A 27 -0.04 15.35 -11.34
N LEU A 28 -1.13 14.63 -11.09
CA LEU A 28 -2.28 14.62 -11.99
C LEU A 28 -2.92 16.02 -12.08
N PRO A 29 -3.51 16.39 -13.23
CA PRO A 29 -4.32 17.60 -13.33
C PRO A 29 -5.51 17.55 -12.37
N SER A 30 -6.10 18.69 -12.07
CA SER A 30 -7.35 18.74 -11.32
C SER A 30 -8.48 18.19 -12.17
N PHE A 31 -9.28 17.31 -11.59
CA PHE A 31 -10.55 16.91 -12.19
C PHE A 31 -11.61 17.97 -11.88
N PRO A 32 -12.62 18.16 -12.77
CA PRO A 32 -13.70 19.09 -12.51
C PRO A 32 -14.53 18.68 -11.29
N SER A 33 -15.10 19.66 -10.61
CA SER A 33 -16.09 19.39 -9.57
C SER A 33 -17.36 18.79 -10.19
N LEU A 34 -18.02 17.90 -9.46
CA LEU A 34 -19.34 17.42 -9.86
C LEU A 34 -20.33 18.59 -9.84
N GLU A 35 -21.00 18.83 -10.96
CA GLU A 35 -22.06 19.82 -11.10
C GLU A 35 -23.36 19.12 -11.51
N GLY A 36 -24.45 19.38 -10.76
CA GLY A 36 -25.74 18.76 -11.04
C GLY A 36 -25.87 17.32 -10.58
N GLU A 37 -26.61 16.51 -11.33
CA GLU A 37 -26.87 15.11 -11.06
C GLU A 37 -26.21 14.23 -12.12
N GLU A 38 -25.54 13.18 -11.67
CA GLU A 38 -24.91 12.17 -12.51
C GLU A 38 -25.50 10.80 -12.18
N THR A 39 -25.59 9.93 -13.18
CA THR A 39 -26.09 8.56 -13.02
C THR A 39 -25.00 7.58 -13.43
N ALA A 40 -24.74 6.59 -12.60
CA ALA A 40 -23.80 5.53 -12.86
C ALA A 40 -24.26 4.21 -12.19
N ASP A 41 -23.72 3.08 -12.62
CA ASP A 41 -23.98 1.80 -11.97
C ASP A 41 -23.39 1.76 -10.56
N VAL A 42 -22.20 2.37 -10.38
CA VAL A 42 -21.49 2.40 -9.11
C VAL A 42 -20.87 3.78 -8.87
N CYS A 43 -21.14 4.33 -7.68
CA CYS A 43 -20.47 5.51 -7.17
C CYS A 43 -19.42 5.12 -6.12
N VAL A 44 -18.14 5.42 -6.38
CA VAL A 44 -17.03 5.20 -5.45
C VAL A 44 -16.70 6.52 -4.78
N ILE A 45 -16.67 6.54 -3.44
CA ILE A 45 -16.33 7.73 -2.65
C ILE A 45 -14.93 7.57 -2.08
N GLY A 46 -14.03 8.46 -2.50
CA GLY A 46 -12.63 8.53 -2.09
C GLY A 46 -11.64 8.01 -3.14
N GLY A 47 -10.68 8.85 -3.50
CA GLY A 47 -9.61 8.58 -4.49
C GLY A 47 -8.31 8.06 -3.88
N GLY A 48 -8.38 7.24 -2.82
CA GLY A 48 -7.24 6.50 -2.28
C GLY A 48 -7.06 5.12 -2.94
N TYR A 49 -6.12 4.29 -2.46
CA TYR A 49 -5.86 2.96 -3.01
C TYR A 49 -7.12 2.10 -3.17
N THR A 50 -7.94 2.02 -2.13
CA THR A 50 -9.15 1.19 -2.15
C THR A 50 -10.15 1.67 -3.20
N GLY A 51 -10.41 2.98 -3.23
CA GLY A 51 -11.38 3.54 -4.18
C GLY A 51 -10.91 3.45 -5.62
N LEU A 52 -9.65 3.77 -5.89
CA LEU A 52 -9.06 3.66 -7.23
C LEU A 52 -9.03 2.21 -7.71
N SER A 53 -8.64 1.27 -6.86
CA SER A 53 -8.64 -0.16 -7.19
C SER A 53 -10.06 -0.66 -7.48
N ALA A 54 -11.03 -0.31 -6.63
CA ALA A 54 -12.43 -0.68 -6.86
C ALA A 54 -12.96 -0.10 -8.18
N ALA A 55 -12.76 1.19 -8.41
CA ALA A 55 -13.23 1.86 -9.63
C ALA A 55 -12.61 1.24 -10.89
N LEU A 56 -11.28 1.01 -10.89
CA LEU A 56 -10.56 0.40 -12.01
C LEU A 56 -11.09 -1.01 -12.33
N HIS A 57 -11.22 -1.87 -11.32
CA HIS A 57 -11.65 -3.24 -11.53
C HIS A 57 -13.14 -3.34 -11.92
N LEU A 58 -13.99 -2.46 -11.39
CA LEU A 58 -15.39 -2.38 -11.82
C LEU A 58 -15.49 -1.89 -13.27
N LYS A 59 -14.72 -0.88 -13.65
CA LYS A 59 -14.68 -0.40 -15.03
C LYS A 59 -14.18 -1.47 -16.01
N LYS A 60 -13.14 -2.24 -15.63
CA LYS A 60 -12.66 -3.39 -16.41
C LYS A 60 -13.74 -4.49 -16.59
N LYS A 61 -14.68 -4.60 -15.65
CA LYS A 61 -15.84 -5.51 -15.73
C LYS A 61 -17.01 -4.93 -16.53
N GLY A 62 -16.92 -3.73 -17.07
CA GLY A 62 -17.92 -3.09 -17.91
C GLY A 62 -18.95 -2.24 -17.17
N TYR A 63 -18.84 -2.06 -15.86
CA TYR A 63 -19.74 -1.15 -15.13
C TYR A 63 -19.45 0.30 -15.48
N ASP A 64 -20.52 1.11 -15.47
CA ASP A 64 -20.37 2.56 -15.46
C ASP A 64 -20.04 3.04 -14.05
N VAL A 65 -18.89 3.73 -13.89
CA VAL A 65 -18.35 4.06 -12.56
C VAL A 65 -18.01 5.53 -12.47
N VAL A 66 -18.55 6.17 -11.44
CA VAL A 66 -18.17 7.52 -11.01
C VAL A 66 -17.37 7.45 -9.73
N LEU A 67 -16.19 8.10 -9.69
CA LEU A 67 -15.38 8.25 -8.50
C LEU A 67 -15.39 9.71 -8.05
N LEU A 68 -15.76 9.93 -6.79
CA LEU A 68 -15.81 11.26 -6.16
C LEU A 68 -14.70 11.35 -5.11
N GLU A 69 -13.89 12.40 -5.21
CA GLU A 69 -12.83 12.71 -4.25
C GLU A 69 -12.97 14.16 -3.77
N THR A 70 -12.92 14.37 -2.46
CA THR A 70 -13.13 15.69 -1.86
C THR A 70 -11.96 16.65 -2.04
N GLN A 71 -10.75 16.11 -2.25
CA GLN A 71 -9.52 16.89 -2.39
C GLN A 71 -8.84 16.59 -3.73
N ARG A 72 -7.90 15.70 -3.73
CA ARG A 72 -7.12 15.22 -4.88
C ARG A 72 -6.93 13.71 -4.77
N VAL A 73 -6.79 13.04 -5.89
CA VAL A 73 -6.44 11.61 -5.91
C VAL A 73 -5.15 11.39 -5.12
N GLY A 74 -5.19 10.44 -4.17
CA GLY A 74 -4.05 10.15 -3.31
C GLY A 74 -3.75 11.20 -2.23
N TRP A 75 -4.60 12.19 -2.01
CA TRP A 75 -4.36 13.26 -1.03
C TRP A 75 -4.23 12.76 0.42
N GLY A 76 -4.94 11.72 0.77
CA GLY A 76 -4.94 11.13 2.11
C GLY A 76 -3.71 10.25 2.39
N ALA A 77 -3.90 9.20 3.20
CA ALA A 77 -2.84 8.27 3.59
C ALA A 77 -2.20 7.55 2.40
N SER A 78 -2.94 7.34 1.31
CA SER A 78 -2.45 6.68 0.10
C SER A 78 -1.31 7.43 -0.60
N GLY A 79 -1.21 8.74 -0.45
CA GLY A 79 -0.10 9.54 -0.98
C GLY A 79 0.87 10.03 0.09
N ARG A 80 0.82 9.49 1.31
CA ARG A 80 1.64 9.91 2.46
C ARG A 80 2.21 8.74 3.26
N ASN A 81 2.33 7.59 2.66
CA ASN A 81 2.94 6.40 3.25
C ASN A 81 4.40 6.25 2.79
N GLY A 82 5.11 5.25 3.28
CA GLY A 82 6.51 5.01 2.93
C GLY A 82 6.76 4.40 1.55
N GLY A 83 5.72 4.11 0.77
CA GLY A 83 5.82 3.54 -0.59
C GLY A 83 6.28 2.07 -0.62
N HIS A 84 6.31 1.38 0.52
CA HIS A 84 6.73 -0.01 0.55
C HIS A 84 5.63 -0.93 -0.04
N VAL A 85 6.02 -1.76 -0.97
CA VAL A 85 5.21 -2.87 -1.51
C VAL A 85 5.76 -4.15 -0.92
N GLY A 86 5.23 -4.54 0.24
CA GLY A 86 5.72 -5.66 1.04
C GLY A 86 4.69 -6.75 1.23
N THR A 87 5.17 -7.94 1.55
CA THR A 87 4.37 -9.11 1.89
C THR A 87 3.85 -9.05 3.33
N GLY A 88 2.92 -9.93 3.65
CA GLY A 88 2.40 -10.11 5.00
C GLY A 88 1.30 -9.12 5.37
N GLN A 89 0.95 -9.15 6.64
CA GLN A 89 -0.09 -8.32 7.24
C GLN A 89 0.54 -7.32 8.24
N ARG A 90 -0.27 -6.49 8.86
CA ARG A 90 0.20 -5.54 9.87
C ARG A 90 0.83 -6.21 11.10
N ALA A 91 0.28 -7.36 11.52
CA ALA A 91 0.82 -8.16 12.60
C ALA A 91 1.86 -9.15 12.06
N ASP A 92 2.80 -9.56 12.92
CA ASP A 92 3.72 -10.64 12.63
C ASP A 92 2.97 -11.96 12.38
N GLN A 93 3.57 -12.84 11.59
CA GLN A 93 2.90 -14.05 11.13
C GLN A 93 2.59 -15.01 12.28
N ALA A 94 3.45 -15.10 13.29
CA ALA A 94 3.22 -15.93 14.46
C ALA A 94 2.02 -15.45 15.30
N SER A 95 1.78 -14.14 15.35
CA SER A 95 0.59 -13.57 15.99
C SER A 95 -0.68 -13.91 15.22
N ILE A 96 -0.64 -13.82 13.89
CA ILE A 96 -1.77 -14.19 13.03
C ILE A 96 -2.12 -15.67 13.21
N GLU A 97 -1.14 -16.56 13.24
CA GLU A 97 -1.35 -17.98 13.48
C GLU A 97 -2.06 -18.26 14.82
N LYS A 98 -1.66 -17.54 15.87
CA LYS A 98 -2.31 -17.64 17.18
C LYS A 98 -3.78 -17.20 17.16
N TRP A 99 -4.11 -16.23 16.33
CA TRP A 99 -5.49 -15.68 16.27
C TRP A 99 -6.43 -16.50 15.41
N VAL A 100 -5.95 -17.02 14.27
CA VAL A 100 -6.82 -17.64 13.27
C VAL A 100 -6.43 -19.09 12.92
N GLY A 101 -5.34 -19.61 13.47
CA GLY A 101 -4.79 -20.92 13.15
C GLY A 101 -3.94 -20.93 11.87
N LEU A 102 -3.08 -21.95 11.75
CA LEU A 102 -2.06 -22.02 10.69
C LEU A 102 -2.64 -21.99 9.27
N GLU A 103 -3.71 -22.73 9.00
CA GLU A 103 -4.29 -22.81 7.64
C GLU A 103 -4.89 -21.48 7.18
N ALA A 104 -5.60 -20.78 8.06
CA ALA A 104 -6.11 -19.45 7.74
C ALA A 104 -4.98 -18.41 7.65
N ALA A 105 -3.95 -18.54 8.48
CA ALA A 105 -2.76 -17.69 8.41
C ALA A 105 -2.01 -17.88 7.09
N LYS A 106 -1.88 -19.11 6.57
CA LYS A 106 -1.32 -19.39 5.23
C LYS A 106 -2.14 -18.74 4.12
N SER A 107 -3.47 -18.80 4.22
CA SER A 107 -4.35 -18.15 3.25
C SER A 107 -4.18 -16.62 3.25
N LEU A 108 -4.03 -16.01 4.43
CA LEU A 108 -3.76 -14.58 4.57
C LEU A 108 -2.38 -14.20 4.05
N TRP A 109 -1.36 -15.05 4.28
CA TRP A 109 -0.03 -14.87 3.72
C TRP A 109 -0.06 -14.87 2.19
N GLN A 110 -0.71 -15.88 1.58
CA GLN A 110 -0.86 -15.97 0.13
C GLN A 110 -1.57 -14.73 -0.44
N LEU A 111 -2.64 -14.25 0.23
CA LEU A 111 -3.30 -13.01 -0.16
C LEU A 111 -2.35 -11.81 -0.15
N GLY A 112 -1.39 -11.77 0.79
CA GLY A 112 -0.34 -10.75 0.82
C GLY A 112 0.61 -10.84 -0.39
N LEU A 113 1.01 -12.04 -0.77
CA LEU A 113 1.82 -12.28 -1.97
C LEU A 113 1.08 -11.87 -3.25
N ASP A 114 -0.17 -12.30 -3.38
CA ASP A 114 -1.03 -11.97 -4.53
C ASP A 114 -1.24 -10.44 -4.65
N ALA A 115 -1.31 -9.75 -3.52
CA ALA A 115 -1.45 -8.28 -3.49
C ALA A 115 -0.18 -7.58 -4.00
N VAL A 116 1.00 -8.06 -3.63
CA VAL A 116 2.29 -7.53 -4.16
C VAL A 116 2.36 -7.76 -5.67
N GLU A 117 2.09 -8.98 -6.12
CA GLU A 117 2.07 -9.32 -7.55
C GLU A 117 1.10 -8.41 -8.32
N LYS A 118 -0.12 -8.22 -7.77
CA LYS A 118 -1.13 -7.36 -8.40
C LYS A 118 -0.69 -5.90 -8.53
N VAL A 119 0.02 -5.37 -7.54
CA VAL A 119 0.57 -3.99 -7.63
C VAL A 119 1.63 -3.92 -8.74
N CYS A 120 2.53 -4.89 -8.80
CA CYS A 120 3.56 -4.95 -9.84
C CYS A 120 2.94 -5.11 -11.25
N GLU A 121 1.94 -5.98 -11.41
CA GLU A 121 1.19 -6.12 -12.67
C GLU A 121 0.54 -4.81 -13.12
N LEU A 122 -0.09 -4.07 -12.19
CA LEU A 122 -0.72 -2.77 -12.53
C LEU A 122 0.31 -1.72 -12.92
N ILE A 123 1.46 -1.69 -12.25
CA ILE A 123 2.56 -0.79 -12.61
C ILE A 123 3.04 -1.08 -14.03
N ASP A 124 3.23 -2.36 -14.37
CA ASP A 124 3.69 -2.79 -15.69
C ASP A 124 2.61 -2.59 -16.76
N GLU A 125 1.36 -3.02 -16.52
CA GLU A 125 0.24 -2.88 -17.44
C GLU A 125 0.01 -1.42 -17.86
N HIS A 126 0.13 -0.51 -16.88
CA HIS A 126 -0.14 0.92 -17.09
C HIS A 126 1.13 1.75 -17.28
N GLN A 127 2.30 1.12 -17.32
CA GLN A 127 3.61 1.76 -17.48
C GLN A 127 3.80 2.94 -16.51
N ILE A 128 3.51 2.68 -15.21
CA ILE A 128 3.54 3.71 -14.17
C ILE A 128 5.00 4.00 -13.81
N ASP A 129 5.44 5.21 -14.07
CA ASP A 129 6.75 5.71 -13.64
C ASP A 129 6.71 6.07 -12.15
N CYS A 130 7.00 5.08 -11.30
CA CYS A 130 6.97 5.19 -9.84
C CYS A 130 8.30 4.80 -9.17
N GLU A 131 9.38 4.70 -9.96
CA GLU A 131 10.71 4.34 -9.46
C GLU A 131 10.67 3.04 -8.62
N LEU A 132 9.94 2.02 -9.11
CA LEU A 132 9.81 0.75 -8.40
C LEU A 132 11.18 0.08 -8.24
N GLY A 133 11.67 0.06 -7.00
CA GLY A 133 12.89 -0.67 -6.62
C GLY A 133 12.57 -2.11 -6.21
N SER A 134 13.57 -2.98 -6.29
CA SER A 134 13.47 -4.35 -5.83
C SER A 134 14.13 -4.52 -4.46
N GLY A 135 13.49 -5.31 -3.60
CA GLY A 135 14.01 -5.69 -2.29
C GLY A 135 13.73 -4.68 -1.19
N ASN A 136 13.91 -5.16 0.03
CA ASN A 136 13.64 -4.45 1.27
C ASN A 136 14.68 -4.88 2.30
N LEU A 137 15.29 -3.95 3.00
CA LEU A 137 16.26 -4.26 4.03
C LEU A 137 15.65 -4.06 5.42
N HIS A 138 15.54 -5.13 6.20
CA HIS A 138 15.07 -5.08 7.58
C HIS A 138 16.26 -5.16 8.54
N LEU A 139 16.53 -4.08 9.24
CA LEU A 139 17.73 -3.93 10.07
C LEU A 139 17.46 -4.25 11.54
N ALA A 140 18.27 -5.12 12.11
CA ALA A 140 18.28 -5.38 13.55
C ALA A 140 19.01 -4.24 14.28
N ALA A 141 18.27 -3.44 15.05
CA ALA A 141 18.86 -2.35 15.85
C ALA A 141 19.54 -2.85 17.14
N LYS A 142 19.33 -4.09 17.55
CA LYS A 142 19.90 -4.74 18.76
C LYS A 142 20.18 -6.20 18.47
N PRO A 143 21.13 -6.84 19.20
CA PRO A 143 21.45 -8.26 19.01
C PRO A 143 20.24 -9.20 19.15
N ILE A 144 19.30 -8.90 20.05
CA ILE A 144 18.08 -9.69 20.22
C ILE A 144 17.22 -9.68 18.95
N HIS A 145 17.12 -8.55 18.28
CA HIS A 145 16.34 -8.43 17.02
C HIS A 145 16.98 -9.23 15.89
N ALA A 146 18.28 -9.45 15.91
CA ALA A 146 18.95 -10.30 14.91
C ALA A 146 18.52 -11.77 15.06
N GLY A 147 18.38 -12.26 16.30
CA GLY A 147 17.83 -13.60 16.58
C GLY A 147 16.38 -13.72 16.13
N GLU A 148 15.55 -12.73 16.45
CA GLU A 148 14.14 -12.70 16.06
C GLU A 148 13.97 -12.72 14.53
N LEU A 149 14.80 -11.99 13.79
CA LEU A 149 14.78 -11.99 12.31
C LEU A 149 15.20 -13.36 11.72
N GLN A 150 16.16 -14.04 12.35
CA GLN A 150 16.56 -15.39 11.93
C GLN A 150 15.45 -16.42 12.20
N GLU A 151 14.83 -16.37 13.38
CA GLU A 151 13.68 -17.22 13.72
C GLU A 151 12.50 -16.99 12.77
N GLU A 152 12.21 -15.74 12.42
CA GLU A 152 11.17 -15.38 11.45
C GLU A 152 11.48 -15.94 10.06
N LEU A 153 12.73 -15.81 9.59
CA LEU A 153 13.18 -16.37 8.32
C LEU A 153 12.97 -17.87 8.27
N GLU A 154 13.50 -18.62 9.28
CA GLU A 154 13.35 -20.07 9.36
C GLU A 154 11.88 -20.50 9.43
N HIS A 155 11.06 -19.74 10.12
CA HIS A 155 9.63 -19.99 10.23
C HIS A 155 8.92 -19.82 8.88
N LEU A 156 9.18 -18.72 8.17
CA LEU A 156 8.58 -18.46 6.86
C LEU A 156 9.04 -19.46 5.81
N GLU A 157 10.31 -19.86 5.83
CA GLU A 157 10.80 -20.92 4.93
C GLU A 157 10.13 -22.27 5.22
N SER A 158 10.12 -22.68 6.48
CA SER A 158 9.65 -24.02 6.86
C SER A 158 8.14 -24.18 6.80
N GLN A 159 7.37 -23.19 7.22
CA GLN A 159 5.91 -23.29 7.32
C GLN A 159 5.19 -22.76 6.09
N TYR A 160 5.76 -21.78 5.37
CA TYR A 160 5.14 -21.10 4.22
C TYR A 160 5.86 -21.37 2.90
N GLY A 161 7.04 -22.03 2.92
CA GLY A 161 7.84 -22.26 1.74
C GLY A 161 8.37 -20.97 1.09
N TYR A 162 8.44 -19.87 1.84
CA TYR A 162 8.84 -18.57 1.33
C TYR A 162 10.36 -18.44 1.29
N GLN A 163 10.94 -18.41 0.09
CA GLN A 163 12.39 -18.44 -0.14
C GLN A 163 12.97 -17.10 -0.63
N GLN A 164 12.21 -16.01 -0.56
CA GLN A 164 12.67 -14.70 -1.03
C GLN A 164 13.32 -13.86 0.08
N LEU A 165 13.63 -14.45 1.22
CA LEU A 165 14.35 -13.84 2.30
C LEU A 165 15.78 -14.37 2.38
N SER A 166 16.71 -13.52 2.77
CA SER A 166 18.08 -13.93 3.09
C SER A 166 18.60 -13.13 4.29
N TYR A 167 19.29 -13.83 5.18
CA TYR A 167 19.98 -13.18 6.28
C TYR A 167 21.33 -12.62 5.78
N LEU A 168 21.57 -11.35 6.07
CA LEU A 168 22.83 -10.68 5.78
C LEU A 168 23.63 -10.48 7.06
N SER A 169 24.92 -10.78 7.02
CA SER A 169 25.83 -10.48 8.12
C SER A 169 25.98 -8.96 8.31
N PRO A 170 26.39 -8.48 9.50
CA PRO A 170 26.68 -7.06 9.71
C PRO A 170 27.69 -6.49 8.69
N ASP A 171 28.69 -7.27 8.32
CA ASP A 171 29.70 -6.86 7.33
C ASP A 171 29.07 -6.70 5.95
N SER A 172 28.22 -7.65 5.54
CA SER A 172 27.48 -7.54 4.26
C SER A 172 26.52 -6.37 4.23
N VAL A 173 25.88 -6.05 5.35
CA VAL A 173 25.00 -4.86 5.45
C VAL A 173 25.81 -3.57 5.33
N ALA A 174 27.00 -3.50 5.94
CA ALA A 174 27.87 -2.33 5.85
C ALA A 174 28.40 -2.06 4.43
N GLU A 175 28.43 -3.09 3.57
CA GLU A 175 28.81 -2.94 2.16
C GLU A 175 27.67 -2.37 1.29
N LEU A 176 26.42 -2.44 1.77
CA LEU A 176 25.23 -1.96 1.05
C LEU A 176 24.84 -0.52 1.40
N THR A 177 25.42 0.04 2.44
CA THR A 177 25.12 1.38 2.97
C THR A 177 26.33 2.31 2.86
#